data_758dff4f857bb18212b2d18006c943c5
#
_entry.id   758dff4f857bb18212b2d18006c943c5
#
_cell.length_a   1.000
_cell.length_b   1.000
_cell.length_c   1.000
_cell.angle_alpha   90.00
_cell.angle_beta   90.00
_cell.angle_gamma   90.00
#
_symmetry.space_group_name_H-M   'P 1'
#
loop_
_entity.id
_entity.type
_entity.pdbx_description
1 polymer ?
#
loop_
_entity_poly.entity_id
_entity_poly.type
_entity_poly.pdbx_seq_one_letter_code
_entity_poly.pdbx_strand_id
1 'polypeptide(L)'
;MKTFKYVEFAVLIIINCMTMNIYSQDTVLLERVRKIREELHNIPEYSHNEEQTAALVESYLAETNPDFLYTGVGGHGVVAGYKGFLPGPSKMFRCELDAIQTSEGIRHWCGHDGHMAIMLGVARIISGDREFAGTVWLLFQPAEEVGEGAELMVKDLKERNIKFDYSFALHNKPGVRLNKVVLHKGVYAAGSVGMEIFFKGSPSHASSPEKAISPYRAIFETAEYMHQLNEREDLFKNFTLGTVVNISMGDVNYGVTPGEGYLRMTLRSFTDSDLDLICKLIEDFADKKAAIYSLEASVAYFDRFPATINDDEANSMVESVLVANSIDYEYAAKPEKGSDDFAFFAFNSVSSYFDIGNGTDMADLHQKGYRFSDEIMGNSIKIFSSLVYEHHDD
;
A
#
# COMPACT_ATOMS: atom_id res chain seq x y z
N MET A 1 -13.83 60.69 12.68
CA MET A 1 -12.61 60.21 11.93
C MET A 1 -11.56 59.51 12.80
N LYS A 2 -11.39 59.81 14.08
CA LYS A 2 -10.38 59.11 14.91
C LYS A 2 -10.79 57.71 15.39
N THR A 3 -12.08 57.46 15.61
CA THR A 3 -12.62 56.17 16.10
C THR A 3 -12.52 55.04 15.05
N PHE A 4 -12.65 55.35 13.77
CA PHE A 4 -12.55 54.36 12.69
C PHE A 4 -11.13 53.78 12.54
N LYS A 5 -10.07 54.56 12.72
CA LYS A 5 -8.68 54.12 12.66
C LYS A 5 -8.29 53.16 13.77
N TYR A 6 -8.89 53.28 14.97
CA TYR A 6 -8.57 52.38 16.09
C TYR A 6 -9.23 51.01 15.91
N VAL A 7 -10.39 50.92 15.24
CA VAL A 7 -11.06 49.64 14.95
C VAL A 7 -10.30 48.87 13.88
N GLU A 8 -9.84 49.54 12.78
CA GLU A 8 -9.02 48.89 11.77
C GLU A 8 -7.68 48.40 12.31
N PHE A 9 -7.03 49.18 13.20
CA PHE A 9 -5.77 48.78 13.81
C PHE A 9 -5.95 47.60 14.81
N ALA A 10 -7.04 47.57 15.55
CA ALA A 10 -7.37 46.47 16.46
C ALA A 10 -7.72 45.19 15.70
N VAL A 11 -8.47 45.27 14.58
CA VAL A 11 -8.76 44.15 13.71
C VAL A 11 -7.52 43.60 13.05
N LEU A 12 -6.57 44.46 12.59
CA LEU A 12 -5.30 44.02 12.01
C LEU A 12 -4.40 43.34 13.02
N ILE A 13 -4.37 43.80 14.29
CA ILE A 13 -3.60 43.15 15.36
C ILE A 13 -4.22 41.79 15.72
N ILE A 14 -5.54 41.68 15.78
CA ILE A 14 -6.24 40.40 16.06
C ILE A 14 -5.98 39.40 14.94
N ILE A 15 -6.08 39.82 13.67
CA ILE A 15 -5.78 38.96 12.51
C ILE A 15 -4.30 38.54 12.53
N ASN A 16 -3.34 39.45 12.79
CA ASN A 16 -1.93 39.10 12.92
C ASN A 16 -1.64 38.19 14.11
N CYS A 17 -2.29 38.37 15.25
CA CYS A 17 -2.16 37.47 16.39
C CYS A 17 -2.76 36.09 16.13
N MET A 18 -3.90 36.00 15.43
CA MET A 18 -4.49 34.73 15.01
C MET A 18 -3.60 34.01 13.99
N THR A 19 -3.12 34.69 12.97
CA THR A 19 -2.20 34.08 11.99
C THR A 19 -0.87 33.66 12.62
N MET A 20 -0.25 34.46 13.49
CA MET A 20 0.95 34.06 14.22
C MET A 20 0.73 32.85 15.15
N ASN A 21 -0.48 32.73 15.75
CA ASN A 21 -0.80 31.61 16.63
C ASN A 21 -1.02 30.33 15.82
N ILE A 22 -1.65 30.39 14.65
CA ILE A 22 -1.83 29.28 13.72
C ILE A 22 -0.45 28.82 13.22
N TYR A 23 0.40 29.71 12.71
CA TYR A 23 1.76 29.36 12.26
C TYR A 23 2.64 28.76 13.38
N SER A 24 2.50 29.20 14.64
CA SER A 24 3.27 28.63 15.74
C SER A 24 2.78 27.24 16.14
N GLN A 25 1.48 26.97 16.07
CA GLN A 25 0.91 25.64 16.34
C GLN A 25 1.31 24.63 15.26
N ASP A 26 1.27 25.02 14.00
CA ASP A 26 1.69 24.18 12.86
C ASP A 26 3.18 23.82 12.98
N THR A 27 4.05 24.78 13.36
CA THR A 27 5.50 24.52 13.53
C THR A 27 5.76 23.55 14.68
N VAL A 28 5.09 23.70 15.82
CA VAL A 28 5.25 22.81 16.99
C VAL A 28 4.76 21.39 16.66
N LEU A 29 3.64 21.27 15.94
CA LEU A 29 3.13 19.98 15.48
C LEU A 29 4.14 19.29 14.56
N LEU A 30 4.65 19.99 13.55
CA LEU A 30 5.61 19.43 12.60
C LEU A 30 6.93 19.02 13.24
N GLU A 31 7.45 19.80 14.20
CA GLU A 31 8.62 19.39 14.96
C GLU A 31 8.38 18.12 15.78
N ARG A 32 7.18 17.98 16.37
CA ARG A 32 6.80 16.77 17.10
C ARG A 32 6.70 15.56 16.16
N VAL A 33 6.03 15.72 15.02
CA VAL A 33 5.87 14.66 14.03
C VAL A 33 7.21 14.19 13.45
N ARG A 34 8.17 15.11 13.22
CA ARG A 34 9.54 14.76 12.82
C ARG A 34 10.25 13.90 13.86
N LYS A 35 10.14 14.24 15.14
CA LYS A 35 10.71 13.44 16.23
C LYS A 35 10.08 12.04 16.30
N ILE A 36 8.76 11.95 16.16
CA ILE A 36 8.06 10.66 16.10
C ILE A 36 8.59 9.82 14.94
N ARG A 37 8.74 10.42 13.73
CA ARG A 37 9.31 9.71 12.59
C ARG A 37 10.75 9.24 12.86
N GLU A 38 11.60 10.08 13.49
CA GLU A 38 12.95 9.68 13.85
C GLU A 38 12.98 8.50 14.82
N GLU A 39 12.07 8.46 15.80
CA GLU A 39 11.93 7.35 16.74
C GLU A 39 11.51 6.07 16.02
N LEU A 40 10.48 6.13 15.14
CA LEU A 40 10.02 5.02 14.31
C LEU A 40 11.13 4.54 13.36
N HIS A 41 11.86 5.48 12.74
CA HIS A 41 12.97 5.17 11.83
C HIS A 41 14.08 4.34 12.48
N ASN A 42 14.29 4.50 13.78
CA ASN A 42 15.35 3.82 14.53
C ASN A 42 14.95 2.40 15.00
N ILE A 43 13.70 1.98 14.82
CA ILE A 43 13.20 0.65 15.19
C ILE A 43 12.56 -0.08 14.00
N PRO A 44 13.22 -0.18 12.83
CA PRO A 44 12.63 -0.84 11.68
C PRO A 44 12.41 -2.33 11.96
N GLU A 45 11.19 -2.80 11.76
CA GLU A 45 10.81 -4.20 11.95
C GLU A 45 10.24 -4.76 10.64
N TYR A 46 10.60 -6.00 10.32
CA TYR A 46 10.13 -6.70 9.15
C TYR A 46 8.68 -7.17 9.33
N SER A 47 7.95 -7.33 8.22
CA SER A 47 6.58 -7.82 8.16
C SER A 47 6.32 -8.99 9.13
N HIS A 48 5.20 -8.95 9.83
CA HIS A 48 4.79 -9.87 10.92
C HIS A 48 5.62 -9.81 12.22
N ASN A 49 6.56 -8.89 12.33
CA ASN A 49 7.39 -8.72 13.54
C ASN A 49 7.37 -7.29 14.09
N GLU A 50 6.34 -6.51 13.78
CA GLU A 50 6.22 -5.08 14.06
C GLU A 50 5.82 -4.80 15.54
N GLU A 51 6.37 -5.55 16.50
CA GLU A 51 5.98 -5.48 17.92
C GLU A 51 6.34 -4.12 18.55
N GLN A 52 7.57 -3.65 18.38
CA GLN A 52 8.03 -2.40 18.96
C GLN A 52 7.42 -1.20 18.25
N THR A 53 7.30 -1.28 16.92
CA THR A 53 6.68 -0.26 16.09
C THR A 53 5.22 -0.07 16.49
N ALA A 54 4.45 -1.16 16.59
CA ALA A 54 3.05 -1.14 17.01
C ALA A 54 2.88 -0.58 18.43
N ALA A 55 3.72 -1.01 19.38
CA ALA A 55 3.69 -0.51 20.76
C ALA A 55 4.01 0.99 20.85
N LEU A 56 4.94 1.49 20.04
CA LEU A 56 5.27 2.91 19.98
C LEU A 56 4.09 3.72 19.40
N VAL A 57 3.50 3.24 18.30
CA VAL A 57 2.29 3.84 17.68
C VAL A 57 1.13 3.87 18.68
N GLU A 58 0.86 2.74 19.37
CA GLU A 58 -0.17 2.67 20.42
C GLU A 58 0.04 3.71 21.50
N SER A 59 1.28 3.88 21.97
CA SER A 59 1.61 4.86 23.02
C SER A 59 1.29 6.30 22.62
N TYR A 60 1.60 6.69 21.38
CA TYR A 60 1.26 8.01 20.84
C TYR A 60 -0.24 8.20 20.61
N LEU A 61 -0.93 7.17 20.14
CA LEU A 61 -2.39 7.22 19.97
C LEU A 61 -3.11 7.34 21.30
N ALA A 62 -2.65 6.65 22.35
CA ALA A 62 -3.24 6.74 23.68
C ALA A 62 -3.22 8.18 24.25
N GLU A 63 -2.17 8.96 23.94
CA GLU A 63 -2.10 10.39 24.33
C GLU A 63 -3.20 11.26 23.70
N THR A 64 -3.81 10.81 22.61
CA THR A 64 -4.86 11.54 21.87
C THR A 64 -6.28 11.20 22.33
N ASN A 65 -6.44 10.31 23.33
CA ASN A 65 -7.73 9.87 23.87
C ASN A 65 -8.75 9.48 22.80
N PRO A 66 -8.48 8.46 21.95
CA PRO A 66 -9.44 7.96 20.98
C PRO A 66 -10.64 7.31 21.68
N ASP A 67 -11.82 7.32 21.04
CA ASP A 67 -13.00 6.62 21.56
C ASP A 67 -12.84 5.09 21.49
N PHE A 68 -12.02 4.62 20.54
CA PHE A 68 -11.67 3.22 20.36
C PHE A 68 -10.17 3.11 20.10
N LEU A 69 -9.52 2.15 20.74
CA LEU A 69 -8.12 1.79 20.47
C LEU A 69 -8.02 0.27 20.51
N TYR A 70 -7.70 -0.31 19.37
CA TYR A 70 -7.53 -1.76 19.21
C TYR A 70 -6.11 -2.04 18.77
N THR A 71 -5.49 -3.02 19.39
CA THR A 71 -4.16 -3.56 19.05
C THR A 71 -4.27 -5.01 18.64
N GLY A 72 -3.26 -5.52 17.95
CA GLY A 72 -3.25 -6.89 17.48
C GLY A 72 -4.27 -7.17 16.37
N VAL A 73 -4.66 -6.17 15.58
CA VAL A 73 -5.61 -6.31 14.48
C VAL A 73 -4.86 -6.80 13.24
N GLY A 74 -5.20 -7.99 12.75
CA GLY A 74 -4.47 -8.60 11.63
C GLY A 74 -3.01 -8.95 11.92
N GLY A 75 -2.67 -9.23 13.19
CA GLY A 75 -1.31 -9.45 13.66
C GLY A 75 -0.87 -8.33 14.61
N HIS A 76 0.05 -7.46 14.20
CA HIS A 76 0.53 -6.32 15.01
C HIS A 76 -0.21 -5.00 14.70
N GLY A 77 -1.25 -5.00 13.87
CA GLY A 77 -1.96 -3.79 13.48
C GLY A 77 -2.59 -3.04 14.64
N VAL A 78 -2.61 -1.72 14.52
CA VAL A 78 -3.21 -0.79 15.50
C VAL A 78 -4.30 0.02 14.83
N VAL A 79 -5.45 0.15 15.49
CA VAL A 79 -6.62 0.87 14.97
C VAL A 79 -7.15 1.82 16.02
N ALA A 80 -7.18 3.11 15.72
CA ALA A 80 -7.77 4.14 16.57
C ALA A 80 -9.03 4.71 15.94
N GLY A 81 -10.12 4.81 16.70
CA GLY A 81 -11.39 5.37 16.26
C GLY A 81 -11.76 6.63 17.05
N TYR A 82 -12.19 7.65 16.33
CA TYR A 82 -12.56 8.96 16.87
C TYR A 82 -13.96 9.32 16.41
N LYS A 83 -14.88 9.55 17.35
CA LYS A 83 -16.23 10.00 17.06
C LYS A 83 -16.30 11.51 16.91
N GLY A 84 -16.85 11.97 15.81
CA GLY A 84 -17.23 13.36 15.63
C GLY A 84 -18.51 13.71 16.39
N PHE A 85 -18.77 15.01 16.57
CA PHE A 85 -19.99 15.49 17.24
C PHE A 85 -21.21 15.49 16.32
N LEU A 86 -21.01 15.40 15.00
CA LEU A 86 -22.06 15.39 14.01
C LEU A 86 -22.30 13.98 13.47
N PRO A 87 -23.57 13.60 13.15
CA PRO A 87 -23.83 12.37 12.43
C PRO A 87 -23.21 12.44 11.03
N GLY A 88 -22.70 11.30 10.53
CA GLY A 88 -22.08 11.26 9.22
C GLY A 88 -21.41 9.94 8.91
N PRO A 89 -20.67 9.85 7.80
CA PRO A 89 -20.04 8.64 7.32
C PRO A 89 -18.85 8.20 8.18
N SER A 90 -18.51 6.95 8.05
CA SER A 90 -17.31 6.33 8.61
C SER A 90 -16.16 6.48 7.61
N LYS A 91 -15.13 7.26 7.96
CA LYS A 91 -13.96 7.51 7.12
C LYS A 91 -12.74 6.80 7.70
N MET A 92 -12.02 6.06 6.87
CA MET A 92 -10.80 5.36 7.22
C MET A 92 -9.59 5.97 6.52
N PHE A 93 -8.50 6.10 7.26
CA PHE A 93 -7.18 6.50 6.76
C PHE A 93 -6.16 5.43 7.13
N ARG A 94 -5.39 4.95 6.16
CA ARG A 94 -4.44 3.86 6.33
C ARG A 94 -3.01 4.32 6.15
N CYS A 95 -2.12 3.79 6.99
CA CYS A 95 -0.68 3.75 6.80
C CYS A 95 -0.13 2.38 7.20
N GLU A 96 1.12 2.11 6.88
CA GLU A 96 1.80 0.84 7.06
C GLU A 96 2.76 0.89 8.25
N LEU A 97 3.02 -0.27 8.91
CA LEU A 97 3.91 -0.39 10.08
C LEU A 97 5.30 -0.91 9.72
N ASP A 98 5.37 -1.81 8.74
CA ASP A 98 6.53 -2.63 8.47
C ASP A 98 7.65 -1.92 7.71
N ALA A 99 8.80 -2.57 7.68
CA ALA A 99 10.00 -2.16 6.96
C ALA A 99 10.52 -3.35 6.14
N ILE A 100 11.35 -3.10 5.16
CA ILE A 100 11.85 -4.14 4.25
C ILE A 100 13.19 -4.74 4.71
N GLN A 101 13.38 -6.03 4.38
CA GLN A 101 14.70 -6.68 4.48
C GLN A 101 15.57 -6.25 3.30
N THR A 102 16.75 -5.71 3.60
CA THR A 102 17.73 -5.28 2.60
C THR A 102 19.09 -5.97 2.81
N SER A 103 20.03 -5.75 1.90
CA SER A 103 21.42 -6.19 2.09
C SER A 103 22.13 -5.53 3.29
N GLU A 104 21.55 -4.44 3.82
CA GLU A 104 22.08 -3.69 4.97
C GLU A 104 21.27 -3.95 6.27
N GLY A 105 20.45 -5.00 6.29
CA GLY A 105 19.50 -5.31 7.36
C GLY A 105 18.11 -4.72 7.08
N ILE A 106 17.27 -4.69 8.10
CA ILE A 106 15.91 -4.14 7.98
C ILE A 106 15.99 -2.61 7.92
N ARG A 107 15.26 -1.99 6.97
CA ARG A 107 15.29 -0.54 6.71
C ARG A 107 13.93 -0.02 6.25
N HIS A 108 13.61 1.23 6.62
CA HIS A 108 12.45 1.97 6.10
C HIS A 108 12.73 2.58 4.71
N TRP A 109 13.08 1.72 3.73
CA TRP A 109 13.33 2.18 2.35
C TRP A 109 12.07 2.25 1.49
N CYS A 110 10.89 2.17 2.12
CA CYS A 110 9.59 2.47 1.53
C CYS A 110 8.96 3.77 2.07
N GLY A 111 9.35 4.20 3.28
CA GLY A 111 8.90 5.46 3.88
C GLY A 111 7.74 5.31 4.87
N HIS A 112 7.44 4.09 5.29
CA HIS A 112 6.34 3.79 6.22
C HIS A 112 6.50 4.50 7.58
N ASP A 113 7.74 4.74 8.04
CA ASP A 113 8.03 5.59 9.21
C ASP A 113 7.48 7.02 9.05
N GLY A 114 7.55 7.57 7.84
CA GLY A 114 6.95 8.85 7.51
C GLY A 114 5.43 8.81 7.44
N HIS A 115 4.86 7.75 6.87
CA HIS A 115 3.41 7.56 6.79
C HIS A 115 2.78 7.43 8.18
N MET A 116 3.40 6.63 9.07
CA MET A 116 2.99 6.53 10.47
C MET A 116 3.02 7.89 11.19
N ALA A 117 4.11 8.63 11.02
CA ALA A 117 4.26 9.94 11.65
C ALA A 117 3.21 10.95 11.15
N ILE A 118 2.89 10.94 9.84
CA ILE A 118 1.79 11.73 9.26
C ILE A 118 0.47 11.37 9.94
N MET A 119 0.16 10.08 10.05
CA MET A 119 -1.09 9.60 10.63
C MET A 119 -1.22 9.96 12.12
N LEU A 120 -0.12 9.88 12.88
CA LEU A 120 -0.08 10.35 14.27
C LEU A 120 -0.25 11.87 14.39
N GLY A 121 0.23 12.63 13.38
CA GLY A 121 -0.04 14.06 13.26
C GLY A 121 -1.53 14.35 13.06
N VAL A 122 -2.20 13.59 12.20
CA VAL A 122 -3.66 13.66 11.99
C VAL A 122 -4.40 13.33 13.28
N ALA A 123 -4.01 12.24 13.98
CA ALA A 123 -4.59 11.87 15.27
C ALA A 123 -4.56 13.03 16.27
N ARG A 124 -3.44 13.77 16.30
CA ARG A 124 -3.28 14.91 17.20
C ARG A 124 -4.22 16.07 16.86
N ILE A 125 -4.44 16.36 15.58
CA ILE A 125 -5.37 17.41 15.14
C ILE A 125 -6.80 17.02 15.53
N ILE A 126 -7.28 15.85 15.09
CA ILE A 126 -8.67 15.43 15.30
C ILE A 126 -9.00 15.15 16.77
N SER A 127 -8.01 14.89 17.61
CA SER A 127 -8.22 14.77 19.07
C SER A 127 -8.51 16.12 19.73
N GLY A 128 -7.96 17.20 19.20
CA GLY A 128 -8.17 18.57 19.68
C GLY A 128 -9.45 19.23 19.17
N ASP A 129 -9.97 18.76 18.06
CA ASP A 129 -11.20 19.26 17.45
C ASP A 129 -12.03 18.08 16.91
N ARG A 130 -13.23 17.89 17.47
CA ARG A 130 -14.17 16.82 17.11
C ARG A 130 -15.39 17.36 16.32
N GLU A 131 -15.30 18.57 15.78
CA GLU A 131 -16.35 19.17 14.97
C GLU A 131 -16.39 18.62 13.54
N PHE A 132 -16.33 17.30 13.41
CA PHE A 132 -16.49 16.57 12.15
C PHE A 132 -17.67 15.60 12.22
N ALA A 133 -18.10 15.12 11.04
CA ALA A 133 -19.22 14.19 10.91
C ALA A 133 -18.76 12.73 10.95
N GLY A 134 -19.54 11.89 11.62
CA GLY A 134 -19.35 10.43 11.64
C GLY A 134 -18.23 9.95 12.54
N THR A 135 -17.53 8.93 12.08
CA THR A 135 -16.39 8.33 12.80
C THR A 135 -15.16 8.29 11.91
N VAL A 136 -14.03 8.70 12.44
CA VAL A 136 -12.72 8.62 11.77
C VAL A 136 -11.95 7.45 12.36
N TRP A 137 -11.44 6.60 11.48
CA TRP A 137 -10.61 5.45 11.81
C TRP A 137 -9.22 5.64 11.24
N LEU A 138 -8.22 5.56 12.09
CA LEU A 138 -6.80 5.58 11.70
C LEU A 138 -6.26 4.16 11.83
N LEU A 139 -5.87 3.58 10.70
CA LEU A 139 -5.36 2.22 10.60
C LEU A 139 -3.85 2.24 10.37
N PHE A 140 -3.14 1.52 11.22
CA PHE A 140 -1.72 1.24 11.10
C PHE A 140 -1.58 -0.24 10.78
N GLN A 141 -1.33 -0.54 9.51
CA GLN A 141 -1.39 -1.88 8.96
C GLN A 141 -0.04 -2.58 9.08
N PRO A 142 0.04 -3.84 9.58
CA PRO A 142 1.23 -4.66 9.53
C PRO A 142 1.38 -5.32 8.15
N ALA A 143 2.56 -5.88 7.87
CA ALA A 143 2.84 -6.83 6.80
C ALA A 143 2.36 -6.39 5.39
N GLU A 144 2.50 -5.10 5.06
CA GLU A 144 2.18 -4.58 3.73
C GLU A 144 3.17 -5.09 2.68
N GLU A 145 4.48 -5.10 2.99
CA GLU A 145 5.57 -5.45 2.07
C GLU A 145 5.55 -6.92 1.60
N VAL A 146 4.76 -7.75 2.27
CA VAL A 146 4.48 -9.13 1.87
C VAL A 146 3.04 -9.34 1.39
N GLY A 147 2.21 -8.29 1.37
CA GLY A 147 0.85 -8.31 0.82
C GLY A 147 -0.18 -9.10 1.64
N GLU A 148 0.06 -9.31 2.95
CA GLU A 148 -0.79 -10.18 3.78
C GLU A 148 -1.59 -9.40 4.85
N GLY A 149 -1.10 -8.23 5.25
CA GLY A 149 -1.64 -7.53 6.42
C GLY A 149 -3.03 -6.97 6.25
N ALA A 150 -3.37 -6.41 5.09
CA ALA A 150 -4.67 -5.80 4.86
C ALA A 150 -5.80 -6.82 4.88
N GLU A 151 -5.63 -8.02 4.27
CA GLU A 151 -6.65 -9.07 4.30
C GLU A 151 -6.93 -9.55 5.72
N LEU A 152 -5.86 -9.75 6.51
CA LEU A 152 -5.98 -10.14 7.92
C LEU A 152 -6.69 -9.06 8.74
N MET A 153 -6.35 -7.78 8.53
CA MET A 153 -7.04 -6.67 9.21
C MET A 153 -8.51 -6.58 8.81
N VAL A 154 -8.85 -6.68 7.52
CA VAL A 154 -10.25 -6.66 7.04
C VAL A 154 -11.07 -7.76 7.69
N LYS A 155 -10.51 -8.96 7.84
CA LYS A 155 -11.15 -10.06 8.52
C LYS A 155 -11.45 -9.74 9.99
N ASP A 156 -10.46 -9.26 10.74
CA ASP A 156 -10.61 -8.92 12.16
C ASP A 156 -11.57 -7.74 12.37
N LEU A 157 -11.51 -6.72 11.51
CA LEU A 157 -12.42 -5.58 11.56
C LEU A 157 -13.87 -5.99 11.30
N LYS A 158 -14.08 -6.93 10.38
CA LYS A 158 -15.41 -7.50 10.11
C LYS A 158 -15.97 -8.24 11.32
N GLU A 159 -15.15 -9.00 12.04
CA GLU A 159 -15.54 -9.68 13.29
C GLU A 159 -15.93 -8.68 14.40
N ARG A 160 -15.33 -7.48 14.39
CA ARG A 160 -15.66 -6.37 15.31
C ARG A 160 -16.84 -5.51 14.84
N ASN A 161 -17.46 -5.83 13.67
CA ASN A 161 -18.50 -5.02 13.01
C ASN A 161 -18.05 -3.59 12.69
N ILE A 162 -16.76 -3.38 12.41
CA ILE A 162 -16.22 -2.09 11.94
C ILE A 162 -16.28 -2.08 10.43
N LYS A 163 -16.90 -1.03 9.87
CA LYS A 163 -17.05 -0.81 8.44
C LYS A 163 -16.71 0.63 8.12
N PHE A 164 -16.27 0.85 6.90
CA PHE A 164 -15.91 2.16 6.38
C PHE A 164 -16.79 2.49 5.17
N ASP A 165 -17.31 3.70 5.13
CA ASP A 165 -17.98 4.23 3.95
C ASP A 165 -16.92 4.74 2.95
N TYR A 166 -15.87 5.39 3.46
CA TYR A 166 -14.75 5.90 2.69
C TYR A 166 -13.41 5.39 3.23
N SER A 167 -12.46 5.14 2.32
CA SER A 167 -11.10 4.72 2.66
C SER A 167 -10.07 5.52 1.87
N PHE A 168 -9.08 6.05 2.57
CA PHE A 168 -8.02 6.87 2.00
C PHE A 168 -6.64 6.36 2.40
N ALA A 169 -5.71 6.34 1.45
CA ALA A 169 -4.30 6.12 1.70
C ALA A 169 -3.45 7.06 0.83
N LEU A 170 -2.22 7.31 1.25
CA LEU A 170 -1.22 8.00 0.45
C LEU A 170 0.09 7.24 0.46
N HIS A 171 0.86 7.36 -0.62
CA HIS A 171 2.24 6.90 -0.66
C HIS A 171 3.20 8.02 -1.07
N ASN A 172 4.38 8.06 -0.48
CA ASN A 172 5.45 8.95 -0.93
C ASN A 172 6.04 8.44 -2.25
N LYS A 173 6.25 9.32 -3.20
CA LYS A 173 6.72 8.95 -4.54
C LYS A 173 8.03 9.65 -4.93
N PRO A 174 9.17 8.92 -4.91
CA PRO A 174 10.41 9.39 -5.52
C PRO A 174 10.22 9.70 -7.01
N GLY A 175 11.04 10.63 -7.54
CA GLY A 175 10.95 11.05 -8.93
C GLY A 175 9.85 12.06 -9.24
N VAL A 176 8.91 12.29 -8.32
CA VAL A 176 7.89 13.34 -8.40
C VAL A 176 8.34 14.56 -7.60
N ARG A 177 8.09 15.76 -8.15
CA ARG A 177 8.42 17.03 -7.48
C ARG A 177 7.85 17.07 -6.06
N LEU A 178 8.66 17.50 -5.13
CA LEU A 178 8.35 17.58 -3.71
C LEU A 178 6.98 18.25 -3.47
N ASN A 179 6.15 17.62 -2.66
CA ASN A 179 4.79 18.06 -2.30
C ASN A 179 3.76 18.08 -3.44
N LYS A 180 4.09 17.69 -4.66
CA LYS A 180 3.11 17.54 -5.73
C LYS A 180 2.32 16.26 -5.53
N VAL A 181 0.99 16.34 -5.56
CA VAL A 181 0.12 15.17 -5.44
C VAL A 181 -0.15 14.58 -6.83
N VAL A 182 -0.16 13.26 -6.93
CA VAL A 182 -0.53 12.52 -8.13
C VAL A 182 -1.77 11.69 -7.84
N LEU A 183 -2.87 12.01 -8.50
CA LEU A 183 -4.13 11.28 -8.44
C LEU A 183 -4.20 10.25 -9.57
N HIS A 184 -4.93 9.17 -9.37
CA HIS A 184 -5.17 8.14 -10.37
C HIS A 184 -6.66 7.95 -10.60
N LYS A 185 -7.10 8.04 -11.87
CA LYS A 185 -8.49 7.75 -12.24
C LYS A 185 -8.69 6.25 -12.44
N GLY A 186 -9.64 5.67 -11.73
CA GLY A 186 -9.89 4.24 -11.77
C GLY A 186 -8.71 3.47 -11.17
N VAL A 187 -8.05 2.62 -11.95
CA VAL A 187 -6.95 1.79 -11.42
C VAL A 187 -5.79 2.65 -10.94
N TYR A 188 -5.45 2.48 -9.67
CA TYR A 188 -4.21 3.03 -9.08
C TYR A 188 -3.05 2.06 -9.32
N ALA A 189 -3.17 0.79 -8.88
CA ALA A 189 -2.11 -0.21 -8.93
C ALA A 189 -2.63 -1.57 -9.38
N ALA A 190 -1.76 -2.39 -9.96
CA ALA A 190 -2.10 -3.71 -10.44
C ALA A 190 -2.47 -4.67 -9.30
N GLY A 191 -3.40 -5.58 -9.55
CA GLY A 191 -3.55 -6.80 -8.78
C GLY A 191 -2.35 -7.73 -9.03
N SER A 192 -2.05 -8.60 -8.08
CA SER A 192 -0.91 -9.50 -8.12
C SER A 192 -1.24 -10.89 -7.58
N VAL A 193 -0.51 -11.89 -8.07
CA VAL A 193 -0.52 -13.25 -7.52
C VAL A 193 0.81 -13.94 -7.79
N GLY A 194 1.35 -14.60 -6.77
CA GLY A 194 2.41 -15.60 -6.92
C GLY A 194 1.82 -16.91 -7.42
N MET A 195 2.39 -17.50 -8.47
CA MET A 195 1.99 -18.80 -9.00
C MET A 195 3.18 -19.76 -8.96
N GLU A 196 3.01 -20.89 -8.31
CA GLU A 196 3.97 -21.98 -8.29
C GLU A 196 3.39 -23.19 -9.02
N ILE A 197 4.12 -23.72 -9.99
CA ILE A 197 3.78 -24.96 -10.68
C ILE A 197 4.85 -26.00 -10.32
N PHE A 198 4.41 -27.07 -9.70
CA PHE A 198 5.23 -28.23 -9.41
C PHE A 198 4.99 -29.33 -10.43
N PHE A 199 6.07 -29.83 -11.07
CA PHE A 199 6.03 -30.96 -11.98
C PHE A 199 6.78 -32.14 -11.35
N LYS A 200 6.15 -33.32 -11.34
CA LYS A 200 6.69 -34.55 -10.79
C LYS A 200 6.70 -35.67 -11.82
N GLY A 201 7.84 -36.25 -12.00
CA GLY A 201 8.08 -37.44 -12.80
C GLY A 201 8.97 -38.43 -12.06
N SER A 202 10.07 -38.92 -12.70
CA SER A 202 11.00 -39.84 -12.07
C SER A 202 12.44 -39.57 -12.51
N PRO A 203 13.42 -39.66 -11.57
CA PRO A 203 14.82 -39.47 -11.88
C PRO A 203 15.41 -40.71 -12.57
N SER A 204 16.58 -40.54 -13.20
CA SER A 204 17.41 -41.65 -13.70
C SER A 204 18.89 -41.33 -13.53
N HIS A 205 19.72 -42.33 -13.82
CA HIS A 205 21.16 -42.08 -13.94
C HIS A 205 21.46 -41.19 -15.15
N ALA A 206 22.32 -40.20 -15.00
CA ALA A 206 22.63 -39.24 -16.06
C ALA A 206 23.16 -39.83 -17.36
N SER A 207 23.73 -41.07 -17.31
CA SER A 207 24.12 -41.81 -18.51
C SER A 207 22.98 -42.52 -19.23
N SER A 208 21.78 -42.55 -18.69
CA SER A 208 20.57 -43.15 -19.25
C SER A 208 19.38 -42.19 -19.14
N PRO A 209 19.46 -40.98 -19.71
CA PRO A 209 18.46 -39.95 -19.56
C PRO A 209 17.10 -40.32 -20.18
N GLU A 210 17.08 -41.26 -21.11
CA GLU A 210 15.86 -41.79 -21.74
C GLU A 210 14.97 -42.59 -20.76
N LYS A 211 15.49 -42.96 -19.61
CA LYS A 211 14.73 -43.64 -18.54
C LYS A 211 14.10 -42.69 -17.54
N ALA A 212 14.45 -41.40 -17.59
CA ALA A 212 13.87 -40.39 -16.74
C ALA A 212 12.54 -39.90 -17.32
N ILE A 213 11.63 -39.51 -16.43
CA ILE A 213 10.53 -38.64 -16.73
C ILE A 213 10.89 -37.27 -16.13
N SER A 214 11.63 -36.47 -16.91
CA SER A 214 12.22 -35.23 -16.41
C SER A 214 11.34 -34.02 -16.71
N PRO A 215 11.14 -33.09 -15.72
CA PRO A 215 10.24 -31.95 -15.88
C PRO A 215 10.82 -30.80 -16.72
N TYR A 216 12.11 -30.85 -17.12
CA TYR A 216 12.80 -29.68 -17.65
C TYR A 216 12.07 -29.07 -18.88
N ARG A 217 11.54 -29.90 -19.80
CA ARG A 217 10.83 -29.40 -20.98
C ARG A 217 9.53 -28.74 -20.63
N ALA A 218 8.73 -29.35 -19.74
CA ALA A 218 7.47 -28.79 -19.30
C ALA A 218 7.69 -27.43 -18.63
N ILE A 219 8.70 -27.31 -17.77
CA ILE A 219 9.04 -26.07 -17.08
C ILE A 219 9.44 -24.98 -18.08
N PHE A 220 10.40 -25.24 -18.97
CA PHE A 220 10.86 -24.23 -19.92
C PHE A 220 9.80 -23.83 -20.95
N GLU A 221 9.03 -24.78 -21.44
CA GLU A 221 7.95 -24.48 -22.40
C GLU A 221 6.80 -23.70 -21.73
N THR A 222 6.51 -23.96 -20.45
CA THR A 222 5.50 -23.20 -19.70
C THR A 222 6.02 -21.78 -19.38
N ALA A 223 7.28 -21.63 -19.00
CA ALA A 223 7.89 -20.32 -18.78
C ALA A 223 7.91 -19.47 -20.07
N GLU A 224 8.25 -20.08 -21.20
CA GLU A 224 8.25 -19.45 -22.51
C GLU A 224 6.83 -19.06 -22.94
N TYR A 225 5.85 -19.93 -22.71
CA TYR A 225 4.43 -19.62 -23.00
C TYR A 225 3.94 -18.42 -22.18
N MET A 226 4.26 -18.40 -20.88
CA MET A 226 3.94 -17.23 -20.03
C MET A 226 4.60 -15.96 -20.57
N HIS A 227 5.85 -16.02 -21.00
CA HIS A 227 6.54 -14.87 -21.60
C HIS A 227 5.82 -14.38 -22.88
N GLN A 228 5.38 -15.30 -23.74
CA GLN A 228 4.62 -14.99 -24.95
C GLN A 228 3.27 -14.34 -24.63
N LEU A 229 2.63 -14.69 -23.50
CA LEU A 229 1.37 -14.07 -23.07
C LEU A 229 1.53 -12.57 -22.79
N ASN A 230 2.71 -12.10 -22.38
CA ASN A 230 2.97 -10.67 -22.17
C ASN A 230 2.84 -9.82 -23.45
N GLU A 231 2.90 -10.45 -24.63
CA GLU A 231 2.79 -9.77 -25.94
C GLU A 231 1.39 -9.93 -26.56
N ARG A 232 0.46 -10.62 -25.85
CA ARG A 232 -0.87 -10.98 -26.37
C ARG A 232 -1.93 -9.96 -25.98
N GLU A 233 -1.81 -8.71 -26.46
CA GLU A 233 -2.82 -7.65 -26.28
C GLU A 233 -4.22 -8.03 -26.82
N ASP A 234 -4.30 -9.02 -27.72
CA ASP A 234 -5.57 -9.53 -28.24
C ASP A 234 -6.35 -10.38 -27.22
N LEU A 235 -5.69 -10.95 -26.22
CA LEU A 235 -6.31 -11.80 -25.20
C LEU A 235 -6.78 -11.00 -23.96
N PHE A 236 -6.09 -9.93 -23.63
CA PHE A 236 -6.32 -9.17 -22.41
C PHE A 236 -6.93 -7.81 -22.73
N LYS A 237 -7.87 -7.36 -21.91
CA LYS A 237 -8.51 -6.04 -22.06
C LYS A 237 -7.63 -4.92 -21.52
N ASN A 238 -6.76 -5.25 -20.58
CA ASN A 238 -5.89 -4.32 -19.86
C ASN A 238 -4.46 -4.85 -19.78
N PHE A 239 -3.58 -4.03 -19.20
CA PHE A 239 -2.21 -4.45 -18.87
C PHE A 239 -2.20 -5.76 -18.11
N THR A 240 -1.35 -6.68 -18.57
CA THR A 240 -1.10 -7.97 -17.94
C THR A 240 0.39 -8.27 -18.06
N LEU A 241 0.98 -8.79 -17.01
CA LEU A 241 2.42 -9.09 -16.95
C LEU A 241 2.67 -10.37 -16.16
N GLY A 242 3.43 -11.29 -16.75
CA GLY A 242 4.02 -12.42 -16.05
C GLY A 242 5.54 -12.29 -15.97
N THR A 243 6.10 -12.60 -14.80
CA THR A 243 7.54 -12.58 -14.56
C THR A 243 7.95 -13.89 -13.89
N VAL A 244 8.88 -14.64 -14.51
CA VAL A 244 9.50 -15.80 -13.86
C VAL A 244 10.42 -15.31 -12.75
N VAL A 245 10.18 -15.77 -11.52
CA VAL A 245 10.99 -15.39 -10.35
C VAL A 245 11.93 -16.48 -9.88
N ASN A 246 11.59 -17.76 -10.17
CA ASN A 246 12.46 -18.87 -9.83
C ASN A 246 12.17 -20.11 -10.68
N ILE A 247 13.21 -20.83 -11.06
CA ILE A 247 13.13 -22.19 -11.60
C ILE A 247 14.09 -23.06 -10.79
N SER A 248 13.59 -24.20 -10.28
CA SER A 248 14.43 -25.17 -9.57
C SER A 248 14.07 -26.60 -9.98
N MET A 249 15.07 -27.45 -10.13
CA MET A 249 14.89 -28.85 -10.55
C MET A 249 15.90 -29.76 -9.83
N GLY A 250 15.37 -30.73 -9.06
CA GLY A 250 16.19 -31.70 -8.34
C GLY A 250 17.28 -31.06 -7.48
N ASP A 251 18.23 -31.89 -7.06
CA ASP A 251 19.42 -31.45 -6.33
C ASP A 251 20.61 -31.25 -7.29
N VAL A 252 21.63 -30.51 -6.82
CA VAL A 252 22.89 -30.36 -7.55
C VAL A 252 23.67 -31.68 -7.52
N ASN A 253 23.38 -32.55 -8.48
CA ASN A 253 24.01 -33.88 -8.63
C ASN A 253 24.26 -34.20 -10.10
N TYR A 254 25.53 -34.18 -10.53
CA TYR A 254 25.90 -34.42 -11.93
C TYR A 254 25.65 -35.86 -12.41
N GLY A 255 25.40 -36.80 -11.50
CA GLY A 255 25.13 -38.22 -11.81
C GLY A 255 23.64 -38.55 -11.98
N VAL A 256 22.72 -37.59 -11.77
CA VAL A 256 21.26 -37.82 -11.73
C VAL A 256 20.54 -36.86 -12.64
N THR A 257 19.63 -37.39 -13.48
CA THR A 257 18.63 -36.58 -14.21
C THR A 257 17.48 -36.24 -13.24
N PRO A 258 17.08 -34.98 -13.07
CA PRO A 258 16.03 -34.58 -12.12
C PRO A 258 14.67 -35.20 -12.50
N GLY A 259 13.92 -35.66 -11.48
CA GLY A 259 12.58 -36.20 -11.63
C GLY A 259 11.48 -35.22 -11.18
N GLU A 260 11.85 -34.10 -10.59
CA GLU A 260 10.90 -33.10 -10.13
C GLU A 260 11.46 -31.70 -10.28
N GLY A 261 10.57 -30.70 -10.32
CA GLY A 261 10.97 -29.31 -10.41
C GLY A 261 9.81 -28.32 -10.28
N TYR A 262 10.17 -27.07 -10.03
CA TYR A 262 9.27 -25.97 -9.78
C TYR A 262 9.49 -24.85 -10.79
N LEU A 263 8.39 -24.25 -11.23
CA LEU A 263 8.35 -22.96 -11.92
C LEU A 263 7.56 -22.00 -11.05
N ARG A 264 8.20 -20.89 -10.63
CA ARG A 264 7.59 -19.84 -9.81
C ARG A 264 7.58 -18.54 -10.57
N MET A 265 6.44 -17.85 -10.53
CA MET A 265 6.24 -16.61 -11.25
C MET A 265 5.33 -15.66 -10.47
N THR A 266 5.47 -14.36 -10.72
CA THR A 266 4.51 -13.34 -10.29
C THR A 266 3.71 -12.90 -11.51
N LEU A 267 2.39 -12.89 -11.38
CA LEU A 267 1.45 -12.43 -12.39
C LEU A 267 0.76 -11.16 -11.90
N ARG A 268 0.58 -10.18 -12.79
CA ARG A 268 -0.01 -8.88 -12.48
C ARG A 268 -1.00 -8.47 -13.55
N SER A 269 -2.08 -7.79 -13.17
CA SER A 269 -2.99 -7.17 -14.12
C SER A 269 -3.71 -5.97 -13.50
N PHE A 270 -4.18 -5.04 -14.35
CA PHE A 270 -5.02 -3.92 -13.93
C PHE A 270 -6.47 -4.31 -13.67
N THR A 271 -6.84 -5.56 -13.96
CA THR A 271 -8.16 -6.11 -13.63
C THR A 271 -8.05 -7.54 -13.13
N ASP A 272 -8.89 -7.88 -12.15
CA ASP A 272 -8.92 -9.23 -11.60
C ASP A 272 -9.35 -10.26 -12.66
N SER A 273 -10.23 -9.88 -13.61
CA SER A 273 -10.65 -10.75 -14.68
C SER A 273 -9.51 -11.15 -15.63
N ASP A 274 -8.61 -10.21 -15.97
CA ASP A 274 -7.44 -10.52 -16.79
C ASP A 274 -6.38 -11.26 -15.98
N LEU A 275 -6.28 -11.00 -14.66
CA LEU A 275 -5.41 -11.76 -13.76
C LEU A 275 -5.86 -13.22 -13.64
N ASP A 276 -7.18 -13.47 -13.52
CA ASP A 276 -7.74 -14.82 -13.53
C ASP A 276 -7.49 -15.52 -14.88
N LEU A 277 -7.64 -14.77 -15.97
CA LEU A 277 -7.44 -15.33 -17.31
C LEU A 277 -6.00 -15.75 -17.55
N ILE A 278 -5.00 -14.94 -17.18
CA ILE A 278 -3.59 -15.32 -17.37
C ILE A 278 -3.23 -16.53 -16.50
N CYS A 279 -3.70 -16.57 -15.24
CA CYS A 279 -3.54 -17.74 -14.37
C CYS A 279 -4.07 -19.01 -15.04
N LYS A 280 -5.32 -18.94 -15.51
CA LYS A 280 -5.99 -20.07 -16.18
C LYS A 280 -5.27 -20.53 -17.43
N LEU A 281 -4.82 -19.61 -18.29
CA LEU A 281 -4.09 -19.95 -19.51
C LEU A 281 -2.77 -20.66 -19.22
N ILE A 282 -2.04 -20.24 -18.22
CA ILE A 282 -0.77 -20.86 -17.81
C ILE A 282 -1.03 -22.24 -17.20
N GLU A 283 -2.03 -22.38 -16.33
CA GLU A 283 -2.42 -23.65 -15.70
C GLU A 283 -2.82 -24.67 -16.76
N ASP A 284 -3.73 -24.32 -17.69
CA ASP A 284 -4.15 -25.20 -18.78
C ASP A 284 -2.99 -25.62 -19.69
N PHE A 285 -2.02 -24.73 -19.92
CA PHE A 285 -0.83 -25.05 -20.69
C PHE A 285 0.11 -25.99 -19.94
N ALA A 286 0.32 -25.77 -18.65
CA ALA A 286 1.15 -26.63 -17.80
C ALA A 286 0.58 -28.04 -17.72
N ASP A 287 -0.72 -28.19 -17.52
CA ASP A 287 -1.40 -29.49 -17.51
C ASP A 287 -1.26 -30.24 -18.85
N LYS A 288 -1.41 -29.52 -19.97
CA LYS A 288 -1.17 -30.07 -21.29
C LYS A 288 0.28 -30.58 -21.46
N LYS A 289 1.26 -29.81 -20.96
CA LYS A 289 2.68 -30.21 -21.03
C LYS A 289 2.99 -31.37 -20.10
N ALA A 290 2.40 -31.41 -18.92
CA ALA A 290 2.49 -32.53 -17.99
C ALA A 290 1.98 -33.82 -18.66
N ALA A 291 0.81 -33.78 -19.31
CA ALA A 291 0.27 -34.93 -20.04
C ALA A 291 1.18 -35.39 -21.20
N ILE A 292 1.75 -34.46 -21.99
CA ILE A 292 2.65 -34.78 -23.11
C ILE A 292 3.92 -35.47 -22.61
N TYR A 293 4.48 -35.03 -21.47
CA TYR A 293 5.75 -35.54 -20.91
C TYR A 293 5.56 -36.60 -19.83
N SER A 294 4.33 -37.11 -19.62
CA SER A 294 3.99 -38.11 -18.60
C SER A 294 4.36 -37.70 -17.17
N LEU A 295 4.19 -36.41 -16.88
CA LEU A 295 4.40 -35.82 -15.56
C LEU A 295 3.07 -35.67 -14.81
N GLU A 296 3.13 -35.62 -13.49
CA GLU A 296 2.09 -35.04 -12.65
C GLU A 296 2.36 -33.54 -12.53
N ALA A 297 1.31 -32.70 -12.58
CA ALA A 297 1.41 -31.27 -12.31
C ALA A 297 0.48 -30.88 -11.17
N SER A 298 0.92 -29.90 -10.36
CA SER A 298 0.05 -29.22 -9.39
C SER A 298 0.38 -27.73 -9.34
N VAL A 299 -0.64 -26.91 -9.11
CA VAL A 299 -0.51 -25.46 -9.04
C VAL A 299 -0.90 -24.99 -7.65
N ALA A 300 -0.13 -24.04 -7.12
CA ALA A 300 -0.42 -23.32 -5.90
C ALA A 300 -0.34 -21.81 -6.16
N TYR A 301 -1.17 -21.05 -5.46
CA TYR A 301 -1.23 -19.61 -5.53
C TYR A 301 -0.86 -19.00 -4.18
N PHE A 302 -0.12 -17.89 -4.21
CA PHE A 302 0.40 -17.18 -3.04
C PHE A 302 0.18 -15.68 -3.22
N ASP A 303 0.10 -14.95 -2.12
CA ASP A 303 0.14 -13.49 -2.05
C ASP A 303 -0.79 -12.84 -3.09
N ARG A 304 -2.03 -13.34 -3.16
CA ARG A 304 -3.01 -12.82 -4.11
C ARG A 304 -3.77 -11.66 -3.51
N PHE A 305 -3.71 -10.53 -4.18
CA PHE A 305 -4.53 -9.37 -3.87
C PHE A 305 -5.08 -8.71 -5.15
N PRO A 306 -6.27 -8.08 -5.05
CA PRO A 306 -6.94 -7.47 -6.20
C PRO A 306 -6.21 -6.21 -6.69
N ALA A 307 -6.60 -5.70 -7.86
CA ALA A 307 -6.18 -4.38 -8.29
C ALA A 307 -6.75 -3.30 -7.36
N THR A 308 -5.94 -2.31 -7.01
CA THR A 308 -6.40 -1.12 -6.29
C THR A 308 -7.10 -0.19 -7.25
N ILE A 309 -8.38 0.06 -7.01
CA ILE A 309 -9.22 0.90 -7.87
C ILE A 309 -9.74 2.08 -7.06
N ASN A 310 -9.47 3.28 -7.56
CA ASN A 310 -9.99 4.51 -6.99
C ASN A 310 -11.39 4.82 -7.52
N ASP A 311 -12.28 5.24 -6.64
CA ASP A 311 -13.61 5.76 -6.99
C ASP A 311 -13.54 7.23 -7.40
N ASP A 312 -14.33 7.60 -8.40
CA ASP A 312 -14.41 8.99 -8.84
C ASP A 312 -14.91 9.93 -7.73
N GLU A 313 -15.80 9.45 -6.87
CA GLU A 313 -16.33 10.20 -5.73
C GLU A 313 -15.21 10.49 -4.71
N ALA A 314 -14.49 9.47 -4.24
CA ALA A 314 -13.39 9.66 -3.30
C ALA A 314 -12.25 10.50 -3.89
N ASN A 315 -11.94 10.32 -5.19
CA ASN A 315 -10.98 11.17 -5.89
C ASN A 315 -11.42 12.64 -5.92
N SER A 316 -12.71 12.91 -6.14
CA SER A 316 -13.26 14.27 -6.14
C SER A 316 -13.15 14.92 -4.76
N MET A 317 -13.32 14.15 -3.68
CA MET A 317 -13.08 14.64 -2.31
C MET A 317 -11.62 15.06 -2.14
N VAL A 318 -10.67 14.21 -2.55
CA VAL A 318 -9.24 14.54 -2.48
C VAL A 318 -8.93 15.78 -3.32
N GLU A 319 -9.42 15.85 -4.56
CA GLU A 319 -9.21 16.99 -5.47
C GLU A 319 -9.76 18.30 -4.87
N SER A 320 -10.97 18.29 -4.27
CA SER A 320 -11.57 19.44 -3.58
C SER A 320 -10.65 19.95 -2.47
N VAL A 321 -10.14 19.03 -1.64
CA VAL A 321 -9.19 19.35 -0.55
C VAL A 321 -7.89 19.95 -1.10
N LEU A 322 -7.34 19.40 -2.19
CA LEU A 322 -6.13 19.92 -2.80
C LEU A 322 -6.31 21.34 -3.31
N VAL A 323 -7.41 21.61 -4.01
CA VAL A 323 -7.78 22.94 -4.51
C VAL A 323 -7.97 23.93 -3.35
N ALA A 324 -8.76 23.57 -2.33
CA ALA A 324 -9.03 24.43 -1.17
C ALA A 324 -7.74 24.81 -0.41
N ASN A 325 -6.77 23.92 -0.38
CA ASN A 325 -5.49 24.13 0.30
C ASN A 325 -4.36 24.65 -0.59
N SER A 326 -4.64 24.93 -1.88
CA SER A 326 -3.65 25.37 -2.88
C SER A 326 -2.45 24.42 -3.01
N ILE A 327 -2.71 23.11 -2.91
CA ILE A 327 -1.70 22.05 -3.10
C ILE A 327 -1.69 21.68 -4.59
N ASP A 328 -0.51 21.67 -5.20
CA ASP A 328 -0.36 21.34 -6.61
C ASP A 328 -0.57 19.84 -6.84
N TYR A 329 -1.31 19.49 -7.89
CA TYR A 329 -1.61 18.11 -8.23
C TYR A 329 -1.69 17.90 -9.74
N GLU A 330 -1.62 16.63 -10.12
CA GLU A 330 -1.93 16.17 -11.48
C GLU A 330 -2.57 14.78 -11.44
N TYR A 331 -3.20 14.39 -12.54
CA TYR A 331 -3.62 13.02 -12.75
C TYR A 331 -2.52 12.23 -13.46
N ALA A 332 -2.21 11.03 -12.95
CA ALA A 332 -1.27 10.12 -13.57
C ALA A 332 -1.75 9.73 -14.99
N ALA A 333 -0.81 9.66 -15.92
CA ALA A 333 -1.11 9.25 -17.29
C ALA A 333 -1.37 7.74 -17.41
N LYS A 334 -0.89 6.94 -16.46
CA LYS A 334 -1.01 5.47 -16.42
C LYS A 334 -1.08 4.99 -14.99
N PRO A 335 -1.75 3.84 -14.73
CA PRO A 335 -1.69 3.18 -13.43
C PRO A 335 -0.28 2.69 -13.08
N GLU A 336 -0.04 2.42 -11.80
CA GLU A 336 1.18 1.80 -11.31
C GLU A 336 1.19 0.29 -11.63
N LYS A 337 2.35 -0.20 -12.06
CA LYS A 337 2.56 -1.64 -12.29
C LYS A 337 2.87 -2.41 -11.00
N GLY A 338 3.25 -1.68 -9.95
CA GLY A 338 3.34 -2.19 -8.60
C GLY A 338 1.98 -2.63 -8.09
N SER A 339 1.95 -3.16 -6.89
CA SER A 339 0.73 -3.60 -6.23
C SER A 339 0.80 -3.17 -4.77
N ASP A 340 -0.35 -2.99 -4.15
CA ASP A 340 -0.48 -2.64 -2.75
C ASP A 340 -1.74 -3.33 -2.20
N ASP A 341 -1.62 -3.95 -1.04
CA ASP A 341 -2.71 -4.70 -0.43
C ASP A 341 -3.83 -3.82 0.16
N PHE A 342 -3.68 -2.48 0.13
CA PHE A 342 -4.79 -1.53 0.37
C PHE A 342 -6.03 -1.87 -0.45
N ALA A 343 -5.86 -2.55 -1.57
CA ALA A 343 -6.94 -3.05 -2.41
C ALA A 343 -8.03 -3.81 -1.64
N PHE A 344 -7.69 -4.51 -0.54
CA PHE A 344 -8.68 -5.19 0.30
C PHE A 344 -9.60 -4.21 1.04
N PHE A 345 -9.11 -3.04 1.42
CA PHE A 345 -9.96 -1.98 2.00
C PHE A 345 -10.77 -1.29 0.91
N ALA A 346 -10.13 -0.98 -0.23
CA ALA A 346 -10.77 -0.35 -1.39
C ALA A 346 -11.96 -1.16 -1.92
N PHE A 347 -11.86 -2.48 -1.91
CA PHE A 347 -12.95 -3.36 -2.35
C PHE A 347 -14.22 -3.27 -1.47
N ASN A 348 -14.12 -2.78 -0.25
CA ASN A 348 -15.20 -2.74 0.73
C ASN A 348 -15.72 -1.32 1.05
N SER A 349 -15.20 -0.28 0.38
CA SER A 349 -15.54 1.13 0.64
C SER A 349 -15.31 1.99 -0.60
N VAL A 350 -15.88 3.19 -0.63
CA VAL A 350 -15.54 4.21 -1.64
C VAL A 350 -14.14 4.72 -1.34
N SER A 351 -13.18 4.55 -2.25
CA SER A 351 -11.77 4.71 -1.91
C SER A 351 -10.96 5.58 -2.86
N SER A 352 -9.93 6.24 -2.30
CA SER A 352 -8.89 6.91 -3.08
C SER A 352 -7.51 6.66 -2.48
N TYR A 353 -6.62 6.15 -3.30
CA TYR A 353 -5.19 6.03 -3.02
C TYR A 353 -4.44 6.99 -3.96
N PHE A 354 -3.58 7.82 -3.41
CA PHE A 354 -2.85 8.83 -4.18
C PHE A 354 -1.40 8.94 -3.73
N ASP A 355 -0.55 9.48 -4.62
CA ASP A 355 0.85 9.69 -4.31
C ASP A 355 1.12 11.13 -3.89
N ILE A 356 2.15 11.33 -3.06
CA ILE A 356 2.75 12.63 -2.79
C ILE A 356 4.23 12.63 -3.16
N GLY A 357 4.66 13.59 -3.97
CA GLY A 357 6.03 13.70 -4.45
C GLY A 357 7.04 13.86 -3.32
N ASN A 358 7.98 12.91 -3.26
CA ASN A 358 9.06 12.85 -2.26
C ASN A 358 10.34 13.58 -2.72
N GLY A 359 10.35 14.12 -3.96
CA GLY A 359 11.48 14.83 -4.59
C GLY A 359 12.04 14.09 -5.79
N THR A 360 12.75 14.84 -6.66
CA THR A 360 13.30 14.31 -7.94
C THR A 360 14.73 13.78 -7.84
N ASP A 361 15.45 14.15 -6.78
CA ASP A 361 16.89 13.89 -6.64
C ASP A 361 17.17 12.86 -5.55
N MET A 362 16.51 11.70 -5.61
CA MET A 362 16.72 10.62 -4.66
C MET A 362 16.57 9.25 -5.31
N ALA A 363 17.04 8.20 -4.62
CA ALA A 363 16.86 6.83 -5.05
C ALA A 363 15.37 6.42 -5.00
N ASP A 364 14.99 5.48 -5.86
CA ASP A 364 13.66 4.87 -5.84
C ASP A 364 13.42 4.11 -4.54
N LEU A 365 12.14 3.77 -4.30
CA LEU A 365 11.72 2.89 -3.21
C LEU A 365 12.54 1.59 -3.25
N HIS A 366 12.80 1.01 -2.07
CA HIS A 366 13.53 -0.24 -1.86
C HIS A 366 15.00 -0.20 -2.32
N GLN A 367 15.53 0.95 -2.71
CA GLN A 367 16.91 1.09 -3.17
C GLN A 367 17.80 1.76 -2.13
N LYS A 368 19.08 1.38 -2.16
CA LYS A 368 20.10 2.04 -1.34
C LYS A 368 20.20 3.53 -1.68
N GLY A 369 20.13 4.35 -0.65
CA GLY A 369 20.12 5.82 -0.78
C GLY A 369 18.72 6.44 -0.79
N TYR A 370 17.67 5.62 -0.76
CA TYR A 370 16.32 6.11 -0.49
C TYR A 370 16.26 6.79 0.88
N ARG A 371 15.48 7.86 0.95
CA ARG A 371 15.13 8.58 2.18
C ARG A 371 13.75 9.22 2.06
N PHE A 372 13.01 9.20 3.12
CA PHE A 372 11.75 9.93 3.22
C PHE A 372 12.03 11.43 3.41
N SER A 373 11.31 12.29 2.70
CA SER A 373 11.42 13.76 2.82
C SER A 373 10.43 14.28 3.87
N ASP A 374 10.95 14.76 5.00
CA ASP A 374 10.11 15.33 6.08
C ASP A 374 9.26 16.53 5.62
N GLU A 375 9.67 17.19 4.55
CA GLU A 375 8.98 18.34 3.97
C GLU A 375 7.59 18.01 3.43
N ILE A 376 7.30 16.73 3.11
CA ILE A 376 5.97 16.33 2.64
C ILE A 376 4.97 16.13 3.78
N MET A 377 5.44 15.94 5.03
CA MET A 377 4.56 15.65 6.16
C MET A 377 3.51 16.73 6.39
N GLY A 378 3.88 18.01 6.26
CA GLY A 378 2.96 19.12 6.48
C GLY A 378 1.75 19.09 5.55
N ASN A 379 1.99 18.92 4.24
CA ASN A 379 0.90 18.84 3.27
C ASN A 379 0.10 17.54 3.42
N SER A 380 0.75 16.42 3.70
CA SER A 380 0.07 15.14 3.92
C SER A 380 -0.88 15.18 5.11
N ILE A 381 -0.44 15.72 6.24
CA ILE A 381 -1.27 15.93 7.44
C ILE A 381 -2.44 16.85 7.09
N LYS A 382 -2.18 17.93 6.34
CA LYS A 382 -3.21 18.89 5.93
C LYS A 382 -4.25 18.26 5.03
N ILE A 383 -3.85 17.42 4.07
CA ILE A 383 -4.77 16.69 3.18
C ILE A 383 -5.67 15.78 3.99
N PHE A 384 -5.10 14.87 4.78
CA PHE A 384 -5.89 13.93 5.57
C PHE A 384 -6.78 14.62 6.59
N SER A 385 -6.28 15.62 7.30
CA SER A 385 -7.11 16.39 8.25
C SER A 385 -8.25 17.10 7.53
N SER A 386 -8.01 17.71 6.37
CA SER A 386 -9.08 18.35 5.59
C SER A 386 -10.14 17.35 5.13
N LEU A 387 -9.76 16.14 4.70
CA LEU A 387 -10.69 15.07 4.35
C LEU A 387 -11.56 14.62 5.53
N VAL A 388 -11.05 14.71 6.76
CA VAL A 388 -11.84 14.44 7.98
C VAL A 388 -13.00 15.43 8.10
N TYR A 389 -12.72 16.73 7.91
CA TYR A 389 -13.71 17.81 8.09
C TYR A 389 -14.55 18.07 6.84
N GLU A 390 -14.25 17.46 5.71
CA GLU A 390 -15.04 17.64 4.49
C GLU A 390 -16.44 17.04 4.66
N HIS A 391 -17.46 17.86 4.44
CA HIS A 391 -18.86 17.46 4.47
C HIS A 391 -19.35 17.27 3.04
N HIS A 392 -19.95 16.12 2.73
CA HIS A 392 -20.83 16.02 1.58
C HIS A 392 -22.17 16.59 1.96
N ASP A 393 -22.54 17.72 1.37
CA ASP A 393 -23.94 18.13 1.33
C ASP A 393 -24.64 17.18 0.33
N ASP A 394 -25.54 16.31 0.84
CA ASP A 394 -26.44 15.47 0.05
C ASP A 394 -27.38 16.30 -0.85
#